data_896303cf930035236d6da76c09233aa7
#
_entry.id   896303cf930035236d6da76c09233aa7
#
_cell.length_a   1.000
_cell.length_b   1.000
_cell.length_c   1.000
_cell.angle_alpha   90.00
_cell.angle_beta   90.00
_cell.angle_gamma   90.00
#
_symmetry.space_group_name_H-M   'P 1'
#
loop_
_entity.id
_entity.type
_entity.pdbx_description
1 polymer ?
#
loop_
_entity_poly.entity_id
_entity_poly.type
_entity_poly.pdbx_seq_one_letter_code
_entity_poly.pdbx_strand_id
1 'polypeptide(L)'
;YKYATHYNMCYVVIESNDAGQVVVNGLYYDLEYENVFVESMVRANAIGVTMTKKVKRMGCSNIRDIMEQKKLTINDEETIREMSTFVAKGTSYAADHNNHDDLMMNLVLFGWFTSTMFFREATDVKLKHMLYKEKVKQLQDEVIPVGNMPTDAGNHPFGEGWQIWRG
;
A
#
# COMPACT_ATOMS: atom_id res chain seq x y z
N TYR A 1 -12.58 7.63 -1.19
CA TYR A 1 -12.61 7.31 0.24
C TYR A 1 -13.45 6.06 0.53
N LYS A 2 -14.77 6.08 0.18
CA LYS A 2 -15.70 4.98 0.46
C LYS A 2 -15.21 3.60 -0.01
N TYR A 3 -14.68 3.52 -1.22
CA TYR A 3 -14.10 2.27 -1.75
C TYR A 3 -12.84 1.86 -1.00
N ALA A 4 -11.93 2.79 -0.73
CA ALA A 4 -10.71 2.50 0.00
C ALA A 4 -11.01 1.95 1.41
N THR A 5 -11.99 2.52 2.09
CA THR A 5 -12.47 2.03 3.39
C THR A 5 -13.13 0.65 3.26
N HIS A 6 -13.97 0.44 2.23
CA HIS A 6 -14.61 -0.85 1.98
C HIS A 6 -13.60 -1.98 1.79
N TYR A 7 -12.49 -1.70 1.11
CA TYR A 7 -11.38 -2.64 0.93
C TYR A 7 -10.34 -2.58 2.07
N ASN A 8 -10.81 -2.41 3.29
CA ASN A 8 -9.99 -2.46 4.51
C ASN A 8 -8.86 -1.43 4.54
N MET A 9 -9.21 -0.17 4.28
CA MET A 9 -8.25 0.93 4.22
C MET A 9 -7.10 0.66 3.26
N CYS A 10 -7.45 0.17 2.06
CA CYS A 10 -6.47 -0.24 1.07
C CYS A 10 -5.56 0.91 0.62
N TYR A 11 -4.38 0.55 0.14
CA TYR A 11 -3.46 1.52 -0.45
C TYR A 11 -3.99 2.00 -1.80
N VAL A 12 -4.04 3.31 -2.01
CA VAL A 12 -4.59 3.93 -3.21
C VAL A 12 -3.45 4.55 -4.03
N VAL A 13 -3.32 4.12 -5.28
CA VAL A 13 -2.39 4.69 -6.25
C VAL A 13 -3.19 5.50 -7.25
N ILE A 14 -2.90 6.80 -7.36
CA ILE A 14 -3.67 7.73 -8.17
C ILE A 14 -2.75 8.37 -9.20
N GLU A 15 -3.19 8.41 -10.45
CA GLU A 15 -2.56 9.25 -11.46
C GLU A 15 -2.81 10.73 -11.12
N SER A 16 -1.75 11.50 -10.96
CA SER A 16 -1.82 12.91 -10.52
C SER A 16 -1.82 13.93 -11.67
N ASN A 17 -1.95 13.48 -12.91
CA ASN A 17 -2.06 14.38 -14.06
C ASN A 17 -3.45 15.05 -14.08
N ASP A 18 -3.49 16.30 -14.50
CA ASP A 18 -4.71 17.07 -14.75
C ASP A 18 -5.78 16.93 -13.64
N ALA A 19 -6.93 16.33 -13.96
CA ALA A 19 -8.01 16.12 -13.00
C ALA A 19 -7.65 15.19 -11.82
N GLY A 20 -6.66 14.32 -12.00
CA GLY A 20 -6.19 13.41 -10.95
C GLY A 20 -5.61 14.13 -9.74
N GLN A 21 -5.02 15.32 -9.95
CA GLN A 21 -4.50 16.14 -8.85
C GLN A 21 -5.62 16.60 -7.89
N VAL A 22 -6.81 16.86 -8.40
CA VAL A 22 -7.97 17.23 -7.56
C VAL A 22 -8.39 16.04 -6.69
N VAL A 23 -8.40 14.83 -7.26
CA VAL A 23 -8.71 13.60 -6.52
C VAL A 23 -7.67 13.33 -5.45
N VAL A 24 -6.38 13.48 -5.78
CA VAL A 24 -5.27 13.34 -4.82
C VAL A 24 -5.44 14.32 -3.66
N ASN A 25 -5.66 15.59 -3.96
CA ASN A 25 -5.81 16.62 -2.93
C ASN A 25 -7.02 16.35 -2.03
N GLY A 26 -8.18 16.05 -2.62
CA GLY A 26 -9.39 15.74 -1.87
C GLY A 26 -9.25 14.51 -0.98
N LEU A 27 -8.55 13.47 -1.45
CA LEU A 27 -8.37 12.27 -0.66
C LEU A 27 -7.34 12.45 0.46
N TYR A 28 -6.20 13.04 0.14
CA TYR A 28 -5.08 13.14 1.08
C TYR A 28 -5.22 14.29 2.06
N TYR A 29 -5.57 15.51 1.58
CA TYR A 29 -5.65 16.69 2.43
C TYR A 29 -7.05 16.91 3.04
N ASP A 30 -8.12 16.77 2.24
CA ASP A 30 -9.47 17.11 2.74
C ASP A 30 -10.08 15.97 3.56
N LEU A 31 -9.80 14.71 3.19
CA LEU A 31 -10.29 13.53 3.87
C LEU A 31 -9.24 12.86 4.76
N GLU A 32 -8.05 13.41 4.83
CA GLU A 32 -6.92 12.93 5.67
C GLU A 32 -6.66 11.42 5.51
N TYR A 33 -6.78 10.93 4.25
CA TYR A 33 -6.56 9.52 3.97
C TYR A 33 -5.07 9.24 3.77
N GLU A 34 -4.42 8.64 4.75
CA GLU A 34 -2.97 8.46 4.80
C GLU A 34 -2.45 7.37 3.85
N ASN A 35 -3.29 6.37 3.48
CA ASN A 35 -2.87 5.26 2.62
C ASN A 35 -2.91 5.62 1.13
N VAL A 36 -2.41 6.80 0.77
CA VAL A 36 -2.20 7.22 -0.62
C VAL A 36 -0.72 7.04 -0.98
N PHE A 37 -0.46 6.52 -2.17
CA PHE A 37 0.90 6.36 -2.64
C PHE A 37 1.58 7.71 -2.88
N VAL A 38 2.78 7.87 -2.31
CA VAL A 38 3.64 9.03 -2.47
C VAL A 38 4.92 8.59 -3.20
N GLU A 39 5.15 9.10 -4.40
CA GLU A 39 6.31 8.71 -5.23
C GLU A 39 7.64 9.15 -4.60
N SER A 40 7.66 10.29 -3.91
CA SER A 40 8.84 10.79 -3.22
C SER A 40 8.47 11.73 -2.08
N MET A 41 8.97 11.44 -0.88
CA MET A 41 8.81 12.33 0.27
C MET A 41 9.66 13.61 0.18
N VAL A 42 10.59 13.68 -0.78
CA VAL A 42 11.51 14.82 -0.93
C VAL A 42 10.88 15.99 -1.70
N ARG A 43 9.84 15.73 -2.49
CA ARG A 43 9.11 16.77 -3.24
C ARG A 43 7.74 16.97 -2.62
N ALA A 44 7.48 18.15 -2.11
CA ALA A 44 6.24 18.52 -1.41
C ALA A 44 4.92 18.28 -2.19
N ASN A 45 4.98 17.93 -3.49
CA ASN A 45 3.83 17.68 -4.36
C ASN A 45 3.87 16.32 -5.07
N ALA A 46 4.57 15.34 -4.50
CA ALA A 46 4.74 14.04 -5.14
C ALA A 46 3.71 13.00 -4.69
N ILE A 47 2.52 13.45 -4.25
CA ILE A 47 1.42 12.54 -3.91
C ILE A 47 0.77 12.07 -5.20
N GLY A 48 0.59 10.77 -5.31
CA GLY A 48 0.16 10.12 -6.55
C GLY A 48 1.31 9.88 -7.53
N VAL A 49 0.99 9.55 -8.76
CA VAL A 49 1.94 9.19 -9.81
C VAL A 49 1.74 10.09 -11.02
N THR A 50 2.79 10.79 -11.44
CA THR A 50 2.76 11.53 -12.69
C THR A 50 2.96 10.57 -13.87
N MET A 51 1.94 10.38 -14.70
CA MET A 51 1.97 9.53 -15.88
C MET A 51 2.82 10.18 -16.97
N THR A 52 4.09 9.84 -16.99
CA THR A 52 5.04 10.24 -18.05
C THR A 52 5.14 9.15 -19.13
N LYS A 53 5.68 9.48 -20.28
CA LYS A 53 5.98 8.49 -21.35
C LYS A 53 6.84 7.33 -20.82
N LYS A 54 7.74 7.60 -19.88
CA LYS A 54 8.62 6.59 -19.26
C LYS A 54 7.79 5.67 -18.36
N VAL A 55 6.97 6.23 -17.46
CA VAL A 55 6.08 5.48 -16.57
C VAL A 55 5.13 4.59 -17.39
N LYS A 56 4.48 5.15 -18.41
CA LYS A 56 3.59 4.42 -19.30
C LYS A 56 4.28 3.25 -19.98
N ARG A 57 5.48 3.46 -20.54
CA ARG A 57 6.25 2.40 -21.20
C ARG A 57 6.65 1.29 -20.24
N MET A 58 7.13 1.65 -19.06
CA MET A 58 7.50 0.67 -18.02
C MET A 58 6.27 -0.12 -17.56
N GLY A 59 5.15 0.57 -17.33
CA GLY A 59 3.90 -0.09 -16.95
C GLY A 59 3.42 -1.09 -18.00
N CYS A 60 3.41 -0.71 -19.29
CA CYS A 60 3.04 -1.61 -20.38
C CYS A 60 3.97 -2.84 -20.48
N SER A 61 5.29 -2.66 -20.29
CA SER A 61 6.22 -3.78 -20.30
C SER A 61 5.98 -4.73 -19.12
N ASN A 62 5.84 -4.16 -17.92
CA ASN A 62 5.67 -4.95 -16.71
C ASN A 62 4.33 -5.71 -16.70
N ILE A 63 3.23 -5.07 -17.14
CA ILE A 63 1.93 -5.75 -17.20
C ILE A 63 1.96 -6.93 -18.16
N ARG A 64 2.60 -6.77 -19.33
CA ARG A 64 2.80 -7.86 -20.27
C ARG A 64 3.58 -9.02 -19.63
N ASP A 65 4.72 -8.70 -18.99
CA ASP A 65 5.58 -9.72 -18.38
C ASP A 65 4.85 -10.47 -17.24
N ILE A 66 4.05 -9.76 -16.43
CA ILE A 66 3.25 -10.36 -15.35
C ILE A 66 2.16 -11.29 -15.92
N MET A 67 1.54 -10.91 -17.04
CA MET A 67 0.52 -11.73 -17.72
C MET A 67 1.15 -12.95 -18.39
N GLU A 68 2.26 -12.80 -19.11
CA GLU A 68 2.99 -13.90 -19.73
C GLU A 68 3.46 -14.94 -18.68
N GLN A 69 3.84 -14.45 -17.49
CA GLN A 69 4.21 -15.31 -16.35
C GLN A 69 2.99 -15.91 -15.62
N LYS A 70 1.77 -15.66 -16.09
CA LYS A 70 0.50 -16.13 -15.47
C LYS A 70 0.34 -15.70 -13.99
N LYS A 71 0.92 -14.55 -13.62
CA LYS A 71 0.82 -13.98 -12.27
C LYS A 71 -0.38 -13.05 -12.08
N LEU A 72 -1.03 -12.67 -13.18
CA LEU A 72 -2.22 -11.84 -13.20
C LEU A 72 -3.26 -12.46 -14.12
N THR A 73 -4.49 -12.56 -13.63
CA THR A 73 -5.68 -12.95 -14.40
C THR A 73 -6.65 -11.79 -14.39
N ILE A 74 -7.13 -11.41 -15.56
CA ILE A 74 -8.12 -10.34 -15.73
C ILE A 74 -9.44 -11.00 -16.11
N ASN A 75 -10.49 -10.79 -15.32
CA ASN A 75 -11.80 -11.39 -15.50
C ASN A 75 -12.84 -10.38 -16.03
N ASP A 76 -12.47 -9.09 -16.08
CA ASP A 76 -13.36 -8.03 -16.52
C ASP A 76 -13.35 -7.89 -18.05
N GLU A 77 -14.52 -8.05 -18.67
CA GLU A 77 -14.67 -8.04 -20.13
C GLU A 77 -14.34 -6.67 -20.75
N GLU A 78 -14.71 -5.58 -20.09
CA GLU A 78 -14.45 -4.23 -20.61
C GLU A 78 -12.94 -3.94 -20.61
N THR A 79 -12.24 -4.31 -19.56
CA THR A 79 -10.78 -4.20 -19.48
C THR A 79 -10.10 -5.02 -20.60
N ILE A 80 -10.58 -6.24 -20.86
CA ILE A 80 -10.04 -7.07 -21.96
C ILE A 80 -10.31 -6.43 -23.31
N ARG A 81 -11.46 -5.81 -23.49
CA ARG A 81 -11.82 -5.08 -24.72
C ARG A 81 -10.89 -3.90 -24.96
N GLU A 82 -10.65 -3.06 -23.95
CA GLU A 82 -9.71 -1.95 -24.05
C GLU A 82 -8.28 -2.45 -24.34
N MET A 83 -7.84 -3.53 -23.69
CA MET A 83 -6.55 -4.15 -23.98
C MET A 83 -6.41 -4.57 -25.45
N SER A 84 -7.47 -5.10 -26.05
CA SER A 84 -7.45 -5.56 -27.45
C SER A 84 -7.31 -4.43 -28.46
N THR A 85 -7.71 -3.21 -28.09
CA THR A 85 -7.64 -1.99 -28.92
C THR A 85 -6.49 -1.06 -28.55
N PHE A 86 -5.66 -1.45 -27.58
CA PHE A 86 -4.54 -0.67 -27.10
C PHE A 86 -3.30 -0.92 -27.97
N VAL A 87 -2.89 0.08 -28.71
CA VAL A 87 -1.86 -0.02 -29.75
C VAL A 87 -0.69 0.92 -29.54
N ALA A 88 0.45 0.60 -30.15
CA ALA A 88 1.58 1.50 -30.18
C ALA A 88 1.28 2.70 -31.12
N LYS A 89 1.43 3.91 -30.60
CA LYS A 89 1.33 5.18 -31.36
C LYS A 89 2.63 5.97 -31.22
N GLY A 90 3.47 5.89 -32.25
CA GLY A 90 4.78 6.52 -32.25
C GLY A 90 5.66 6.00 -31.11
N THR A 91 6.02 6.87 -30.16
CA THR A 91 6.85 6.52 -29.00
C THR A 91 6.04 6.16 -27.74
N SER A 92 4.74 6.03 -27.84
CA SER A 92 3.81 5.77 -26.73
C SER A 92 2.79 4.71 -27.11
N TYR A 93 1.81 4.50 -26.24
CA TYR A 93 0.71 3.58 -26.42
C TYR A 93 -0.60 4.34 -26.16
N ALA A 94 -1.67 4.01 -26.86
CA ALA A 94 -2.99 4.56 -26.62
C ALA A 94 -4.05 3.65 -27.27
N ALA A 95 -5.32 3.86 -26.91
CA ALA A 95 -6.43 3.23 -27.60
C ALA A 95 -6.41 3.57 -29.10
N ASP A 96 -6.82 2.65 -29.95
CA ASP A 96 -7.04 2.90 -31.36
C ASP A 96 -8.20 3.86 -31.58
N HIS A 97 -8.42 4.28 -32.84
CA HIS A 97 -9.42 5.29 -33.16
C HIS A 97 -10.83 4.91 -32.63
N ASN A 98 -11.50 5.88 -31.99
CA ASN A 98 -12.82 5.71 -31.37
C ASN A 98 -12.93 4.70 -30.23
N ASN A 99 -11.81 4.29 -29.61
CA ASN A 99 -11.79 3.45 -28.43
C ASN A 99 -11.27 4.23 -27.21
N HIS A 100 -11.53 3.69 -26.03
CA HIS A 100 -11.08 4.21 -24.74
C HIS A 100 -9.93 3.34 -24.20
N ASP A 101 -9.10 3.91 -23.32
CA ASP A 101 -8.00 3.21 -22.66
C ASP A 101 -7.95 3.46 -21.14
N ASP A 102 -9.06 3.90 -20.55
CA ASP A 102 -9.12 4.27 -19.14
C ASP A 102 -8.83 3.08 -18.21
N LEU A 103 -9.46 1.93 -18.48
CA LEU A 103 -9.23 0.71 -17.72
C LEU A 103 -7.84 0.12 -18.00
N MET A 104 -7.41 0.16 -19.25
CA MET A 104 -6.06 -0.26 -19.63
C MET A 104 -5.01 0.61 -18.97
N MET A 105 -5.24 1.91 -18.82
CA MET A 105 -4.34 2.82 -18.13
C MET A 105 -4.22 2.51 -16.63
N ASN A 106 -5.28 2.03 -15.99
CA ASN A 106 -5.21 1.53 -14.62
C ASN A 106 -4.30 0.30 -14.51
N LEU A 107 -4.35 -0.62 -15.48
CA LEU A 107 -3.43 -1.76 -15.55
C LEU A 107 -1.99 -1.31 -15.79
N VAL A 108 -1.78 -0.32 -16.64
CA VAL A 108 -0.44 0.26 -16.89
C VAL A 108 0.11 0.88 -15.62
N LEU A 109 -0.70 1.62 -14.87
CA LEU A 109 -0.32 2.19 -13.59
C LEU A 109 0.03 1.10 -12.56
N PHE A 110 -0.79 0.04 -12.48
CA PHE A 110 -0.51 -1.12 -11.65
C PHE A 110 0.81 -1.81 -12.08
N GLY A 111 1.03 -2.05 -13.37
CA GLY A 111 2.25 -2.66 -13.89
C GLY A 111 3.50 -1.83 -13.54
N TRP A 112 3.43 -0.51 -13.61
CA TRP A 112 4.50 0.36 -13.13
C TRP A 112 4.68 0.26 -11.61
N PHE A 113 3.59 0.31 -10.85
CA PHE A 113 3.61 0.26 -9.40
C PHE A 113 4.29 -1.03 -8.86
N THR A 114 4.05 -2.18 -9.51
CA THR A 114 4.69 -3.45 -9.13
C THR A 114 6.22 -3.43 -9.23
N SER A 115 6.80 -2.52 -10.00
CA SER A 115 8.26 -2.35 -10.12
C SER A 115 8.87 -1.47 -9.03
N THR A 116 8.04 -0.78 -8.24
CA THR A 116 8.52 0.11 -7.17
C THR A 116 9.08 -0.67 -5.98
N MET A 117 10.04 -0.07 -5.28
CA MET A 117 10.55 -0.60 -4.00
C MET A 117 9.41 -0.77 -3.00
N PHE A 118 8.52 0.22 -2.92
CA PHE A 118 7.37 0.20 -2.03
C PHE A 118 6.51 -1.06 -2.21
N PHE A 119 6.16 -1.42 -3.46
CA PHE A 119 5.37 -2.62 -3.72
C PHE A 119 6.10 -3.89 -3.29
N ARG A 120 7.41 -3.97 -3.55
CA ARG A 120 8.24 -5.12 -3.16
C ARG A 120 8.28 -5.29 -1.65
N GLU A 121 8.53 -4.22 -0.91
CA GLU A 121 8.54 -4.22 0.56
C GLU A 121 7.15 -4.54 1.12
N ALA A 122 6.10 -3.96 0.56
CA ALA A 122 4.72 -4.19 1.00
C ALA A 122 4.24 -5.63 0.75
N THR A 123 4.77 -6.31 -0.27
CA THR A 123 4.39 -7.69 -0.66
C THR A 123 5.38 -8.75 -0.22
N ASP A 124 6.54 -8.38 0.32
CA ASP A 124 7.53 -9.35 0.82
C ASP A 124 7.02 -10.00 2.12
N VAL A 125 6.43 -11.18 1.95
CA VAL A 125 5.89 -11.98 3.05
C VAL A 125 6.99 -12.42 4.03
N LYS A 126 8.21 -12.67 3.53
CA LYS A 126 9.34 -13.09 4.38
C LYS A 126 9.79 -11.95 5.26
N LEU A 127 9.94 -10.76 4.69
CA LEU A 127 10.30 -9.56 5.45
C LEU A 127 9.25 -9.23 6.51
N LYS A 128 7.97 -9.25 6.15
CA LYS A 128 6.86 -9.06 7.10
C LYS A 128 6.88 -10.07 8.23
N HIS A 129 7.13 -11.33 7.93
CA HIS A 129 7.19 -12.39 8.94
C HIS A 129 8.40 -12.23 9.88
N MET A 130 9.55 -11.81 9.34
CA MET A 130 10.73 -11.48 10.15
C MET A 130 10.46 -10.30 11.09
N LEU A 131 9.93 -9.20 10.56
CA LEU A 131 9.60 -8.02 11.36
C LEU A 131 8.53 -8.32 12.43
N TYR A 132 7.54 -9.13 12.09
CA TYR A 132 6.55 -9.57 13.08
C TYR A 132 7.18 -10.40 14.20
N LYS A 133 8.04 -11.37 13.87
CA LYS A 133 8.75 -12.18 14.87
C LYS A 133 9.65 -11.33 15.78
N GLU A 134 10.35 -10.37 15.20
CA GLU A 134 11.21 -9.46 15.94
C GLU A 134 10.41 -8.60 16.91
N LYS A 135 9.28 -8.05 16.44
CA LYS A 135 8.37 -7.25 17.27
C LYS A 135 7.74 -8.09 18.39
N VAL A 136 7.32 -9.32 18.11
CA VAL A 136 6.81 -10.24 19.15
C VAL A 136 7.88 -10.57 20.18
N LYS A 137 9.10 -10.79 19.73
CA LYS A 137 10.24 -11.04 20.66
C LYS A 137 10.51 -9.83 21.54
N GLN A 138 10.55 -8.61 20.98
CA GLN A 138 10.71 -7.38 21.76
C GLN A 138 9.61 -7.24 22.82
N LEU A 139 8.36 -7.47 22.43
CA LEU A 139 7.22 -7.42 23.35
C LEU A 139 7.31 -8.49 24.45
N GLN A 140 7.83 -9.68 24.13
CA GLN A 140 8.05 -10.73 25.12
C GLN A 140 9.18 -10.40 26.09
N ASP A 141 10.24 -9.75 25.60
CA ASP A 141 11.37 -9.30 26.41
C ASP A 141 10.98 -8.09 27.31
N GLU A 142 10.00 -7.27 26.88
CA GLU A 142 9.45 -6.15 27.65
C GLU A 142 8.38 -6.58 28.68
N VAL A 143 7.80 -7.76 28.56
CA VAL A 143 6.86 -8.29 29.57
C VAL A 143 7.66 -8.69 30.79
N ILE A 144 7.69 -7.81 31.77
CA ILE A 144 8.17 -8.15 33.11
C ILE A 144 7.34 -9.36 33.58
N PRO A 145 7.96 -10.50 33.97
CA PRO A 145 7.21 -11.65 34.44
C PRO A 145 6.50 -11.26 35.75
N VAL A 146 5.23 -10.88 35.64
CA VAL A 146 4.34 -10.73 36.78
C VAL A 146 4.05 -12.15 37.28
N GLY A 147 4.95 -12.73 38.03
CA GLY A 147 4.72 -14.10 38.48
C GLY A 147 5.78 -14.77 39.32
N ASN A 148 6.85 -14.08 39.72
CA ASN A 148 7.72 -14.57 40.78
C ASN A 148 8.09 -13.43 41.74
N MET A 149 7.12 -12.93 42.48
CA MET A 149 7.47 -12.35 43.77
C MET A 149 7.85 -13.51 44.66
N PRO A 150 9.08 -13.58 45.13
CA PRO A 150 9.43 -14.51 46.20
C PRO A 150 8.53 -14.13 47.35
N THR A 151 7.73 -15.08 47.81
CA THR A 151 7.01 -14.99 49.09
C THR A 151 8.03 -15.13 50.19
N ASP A 152 8.96 -14.19 50.27
CA ASP A 152 9.80 -14.04 51.45
C ASP A 152 8.95 -13.30 52.49
N ALA A 153 8.32 -14.06 53.35
CA ALA A 153 7.54 -13.60 54.49
C ALA A 153 8.48 -12.91 55.50
N GLY A 154 8.95 -11.70 55.16
CA GLY A 154 9.81 -10.99 56.11
C GLY A 154 10.23 -9.58 55.76
N ASN A 155 10.17 -9.14 54.51
CA ASN A 155 10.60 -7.80 54.19
C ASN A 155 9.75 -7.18 53.08
N HIS A 156 8.62 -6.59 53.44
CA HIS A 156 7.83 -5.75 52.51
C HIS A 156 8.63 -4.48 52.25
N PRO A 157 8.93 -4.13 50.99
CA PRO A 157 9.62 -2.89 50.65
C PRO A 157 8.78 -1.63 50.89
N PHE A 158 7.53 -1.79 51.25
CA PHE A 158 6.62 -0.72 51.66
C PHE A 158 6.23 -1.00 53.11
N GLY A 159 6.84 -0.32 54.07
CA GLY A 159 6.69 -0.51 55.50
C GLY A 159 5.23 -0.69 55.97
N GLU A 160 5.06 -1.20 57.20
CA GLU A 160 3.79 -1.46 57.86
C GLU A 160 2.79 -0.30 57.74
N GLY A 161 1.82 -0.38 56.82
CA GLY A 161 0.86 0.70 56.68
C GLY A 161 -0.30 0.50 55.67
N TRP A 162 -0.36 -0.62 54.95
CA TRP A 162 -1.47 -0.85 54.02
C TRP A 162 -2.58 -1.69 54.69
N GLN A 163 -3.62 -1.01 55.16
CA GLN A 163 -4.88 -1.66 55.52
C GLN A 163 -5.68 -2.00 54.27
N ILE A 164 -5.91 -3.29 54.06
CA ILE A 164 -6.83 -3.77 53.03
C ILE A 164 -8.25 -3.40 53.41
N TRP A 165 -8.86 -2.48 52.65
CA TRP A 165 -10.30 -2.23 52.74
C TRP A 165 -11.05 -3.49 52.31
N ARG A 166 -11.72 -4.14 53.29
CA ARG A 166 -12.75 -5.13 53.02
C ARG A 166 -14.10 -4.36 52.99
N GLY A 167 -14.66 -4.17 51.76
CA GLY A 167 -16.04 -3.79 51.50
C GLY A 167 -16.80 -5.01 51.02
#